data_61a858ab565e961a8e82eda04b0b3481
#
_entry.id   61a858ab565e961a8e82eda04b0b3481
#
_cell.length_a   1.000
_cell.length_b   1.000
_cell.length_c   1.000
_cell.angle_alpha   90.00
_cell.angle_beta   90.00
_cell.angle_gamma   90.00
#
_symmetry.space_group_name_H-M   'P 1'
#
loop_
_entity.id
_entity.type
_entity.pdbx_description
1 polymer ?
#
loop_
_entity_poly.entity_id
_entity_poly.type
_entity_poly.pdbx_seq_one_letter_code
_entity_poly.pdbx_strand_id
1 'polypeptide(L)'
;MQYMKDADIALETVKNILLEDGPPEKVLQRCFHMLIVFYDADWCGALNADLDLDIFTPVWWEDAREGFLSRTLFNEFEIPQKFSRWKNALKKKELVVIEDAEAIRDIYPEEYANYQRLDVHSVIGAPYYKGSTGFLVVRNPKRYMQQTLPLVMTSYIVAAETHDIRLMLATEHQFTSEDIREKNDVIISLFGGLTIATSIGTIQPKDISGRAIASIIAMMALDPEHGLPTYKIERDLYPDDYPGTLANRVKNQIYHFRKDFGSTFTSSLIETGPNGYFFSKDLNIRTDLQMFDNLIAQSKVATDPIRKAFLIRQAVKLYKGNVFPEAETEEWLRPVSMQYLERYLAAIYKLCELLYDQKDYSRIHEYVVQALKAAPEEEKLYYWMIISLRKRDMVELAKKALETAKNTLDEEYYDLLVEQLNGFRKP
;
A
#
# COMPACT_ATOMS: atom_id res chain seq x y z
N MET A 1 31.94 2.61 33.38
CA MET A 1 32.82 3.47 32.57
C MET A 1 32.58 3.29 31.06
N GLN A 2 32.54 2.07 30.54
CA GLN A 2 32.31 1.82 29.10
C GLN A 2 30.91 2.28 28.66
N TYR A 3 29.84 1.93 29.41
CA TYR A 3 28.48 2.40 29.10
C TYR A 3 28.39 3.93 28.96
N MET A 4 28.99 4.69 29.88
CA MET A 4 28.92 6.16 29.78
C MET A 4 29.55 6.70 28.49
N LYS A 5 30.67 6.12 28.07
CA LYS A 5 31.30 6.50 26.79
C LYS A 5 30.41 6.14 25.59
N ASP A 6 29.84 4.95 25.61
CA ASP A 6 28.97 4.48 24.51
C ASP A 6 27.65 5.30 24.47
N ALA A 7 27.11 5.68 25.65
CA ALA A 7 25.94 6.55 25.75
C ALA A 7 26.26 7.98 25.26
N ASP A 8 27.41 8.55 25.63
CA ASP A 8 27.84 9.86 25.16
C ASP A 8 28.01 9.88 23.63
N ILE A 9 28.59 8.83 23.05
CA ILE A 9 28.72 8.67 21.59
C ILE A 9 27.33 8.58 20.94
N ALA A 10 26.42 7.79 21.49
CA ALA A 10 25.07 7.65 20.96
C ALA A 10 24.31 8.99 21.00
N LEU A 11 24.37 9.71 22.10
CA LEU A 11 23.73 11.02 22.26
C LEU A 11 24.33 12.08 21.31
N GLU A 12 25.66 12.10 21.15
CA GLU A 12 26.31 12.99 20.17
C GLU A 12 25.90 12.64 18.74
N THR A 13 25.76 11.36 18.43
CA THR A 13 25.25 10.90 17.13
C THR A 13 23.81 11.36 16.90
N VAL A 14 22.91 11.23 17.89
CA VAL A 14 21.53 11.74 17.83
C VAL A 14 21.52 13.26 17.58
N LYS A 15 22.36 14.00 18.29
CA LYS A 15 22.50 15.45 18.12
C LYS A 15 22.96 15.80 16.70
N ASN A 16 23.94 15.10 16.16
CA ASN A 16 24.44 15.32 14.80
C ASN A 16 23.37 14.98 13.75
N ILE A 17 22.57 13.92 13.96
CA ILE A 17 21.44 13.59 13.10
C ILE A 17 20.42 14.73 13.05
N LEU A 18 20.11 15.35 14.20
CA LEU A 18 19.17 16.47 14.30
C LEU A 18 19.68 17.79 13.68
N LEU A 19 21.00 17.96 13.55
CA LEU A 19 21.62 19.16 13.01
C LEU A 19 21.90 19.07 11.52
N GLU A 20 21.82 17.91 10.93
CA GLU A 20 22.07 17.69 9.51
C GLU A 20 20.76 17.64 8.72
N ASP A 21 20.68 18.47 7.67
CA ASP A 21 19.62 18.38 6.68
C ASP A 21 19.85 17.16 5.76
N GLY A 22 18.83 16.36 5.56
CA GLY A 22 18.92 15.20 4.69
C GLY A 22 17.56 14.57 4.39
N PRO A 23 17.47 13.72 3.37
CA PRO A 23 16.23 13.00 3.10
C PRO A 23 15.86 12.09 4.28
N PRO A 24 14.57 11.99 4.62
CA PRO A 24 14.06 11.23 5.76
C PRO A 24 14.62 9.81 5.88
N GLU A 25 14.79 9.11 4.76
CA GLU A 25 15.33 7.75 4.74
C GLU A 25 16.77 7.67 5.27
N LYS A 26 17.61 8.64 4.92
CA LYS A 26 18.99 8.69 5.43
C LYS A 26 19.04 8.97 6.92
N VAL A 27 18.13 9.79 7.41
CA VAL A 27 17.96 10.07 8.84
C VAL A 27 17.56 8.79 9.57
N LEU A 28 16.55 8.07 9.06
CA LEU A 28 16.11 6.79 9.62
C LEU A 28 17.22 5.75 9.62
N GLN A 29 17.95 5.60 8.50
CA GLN A 29 19.08 4.67 8.40
C GLN A 29 20.13 4.94 9.47
N ARG A 30 20.53 6.18 9.66
CA ARG A 30 21.51 6.56 10.68
C ARG A 30 21.00 6.30 12.10
N CYS A 31 19.70 6.55 12.35
CA CYS A 31 19.08 6.25 13.63
C CYS A 31 19.13 4.75 13.94
N PHE A 32 18.75 3.90 12.99
CA PHE A 32 18.72 2.44 13.20
C PHE A 32 20.13 1.89 13.35
N HIS A 33 21.05 2.31 12.50
CA HIS A 33 22.45 1.91 12.59
C HIS A 33 23.07 2.27 13.95
N MET A 34 22.85 3.47 14.44
CA MET A 34 23.32 3.89 15.76
C MET A 34 22.76 2.99 16.86
N LEU A 35 21.48 2.66 16.83
CA LEU A 35 20.86 1.79 17.83
C LEU A 35 21.37 0.34 17.73
N ILE A 36 21.55 -0.21 16.54
CA ILE A 36 22.15 -1.53 16.36
C ILE A 36 23.55 -1.58 16.97
N VAL A 37 24.39 -0.59 16.68
CA VAL A 37 25.74 -0.52 17.23
C VAL A 37 25.72 -0.30 18.75
N PHE A 38 24.87 0.57 19.26
CA PHE A 38 24.77 0.85 20.70
C PHE A 38 24.36 -0.38 21.50
N TYR A 39 23.32 -1.10 21.05
CA TYR A 39 22.79 -2.28 21.75
C TYR A 39 23.50 -3.58 21.37
N ASP A 40 24.39 -3.57 20.40
CA ASP A 40 24.96 -4.79 19.76
C ASP A 40 23.83 -5.74 19.35
N ALA A 41 22.87 -5.21 18.59
CA ALA A 41 21.62 -5.88 18.26
C ALA A 41 21.64 -6.45 16.84
N ASP A 42 20.72 -7.39 16.57
CA ASP A 42 20.62 -8.03 15.28
C ASP A 42 19.73 -7.23 14.30
N TRP A 43 18.78 -6.44 14.84
CA TRP A 43 17.79 -5.72 14.04
C TRP A 43 17.23 -4.51 14.78
N CYS A 44 16.98 -3.43 14.05
CA CYS A 44 16.27 -2.25 14.53
C CYS A 44 15.31 -1.74 13.48
N GLY A 45 14.09 -1.36 13.86
CA GLY A 45 13.14 -0.85 12.88
C GLY A 45 11.92 -0.17 13.46
N ALA A 46 11.25 0.60 12.59
CA ALA A 46 9.99 1.27 12.88
C ALA A 46 8.81 0.37 12.47
N LEU A 47 7.95 0.07 13.44
CA LEU A 47 6.71 -0.69 13.24
C LEU A 47 5.53 0.26 13.28
N ASN A 48 4.71 0.30 12.24
CA ASN A 48 3.41 0.95 12.28
C ASN A 48 2.37 0.03 12.94
N ALA A 49 1.59 0.59 13.84
CA ALA A 49 0.49 -0.09 14.51
C ALA A 49 -0.82 0.13 13.74
N ASP A 50 -1.48 -0.96 13.39
CA ASP A 50 -2.90 -0.96 13.04
C ASP A 50 -3.68 -1.42 14.28
N LEU A 51 -4.16 -0.44 15.06
CA LEU A 51 -4.81 -0.71 16.35
C LEU A 51 -6.16 -1.39 16.22
N ASP A 52 -6.75 -1.39 15.05
CA ASP A 52 -8.06 -1.99 14.81
C ASP A 52 -7.92 -3.47 14.46
N LEU A 53 -6.85 -3.83 13.78
CA LEU A 53 -6.52 -5.22 13.48
C LEU A 53 -5.57 -5.85 14.52
N ASP A 54 -5.10 -5.07 15.50
CA ASP A 54 -4.11 -5.49 16.50
C ASP A 54 -2.79 -5.97 15.91
N ILE A 55 -2.39 -5.41 14.77
CA ILE A 55 -1.20 -5.82 14.05
C ILE A 55 -0.15 -4.72 13.99
N PHE A 56 1.10 -5.15 13.95
CA PHE A 56 2.25 -4.28 13.78
C PHE A 56 3.00 -4.71 12.52
N THR A 57 3.33 -3.73 11.68
CA THR A 57 3.97 -3.98 10.40
C THR A 57 5.26 -3.18 10.34
N PRO A 58 6.42 -3.80 10.09
CA PRO A 58 7.65 -3.07 9.85
C PRO A 58 7.50 -2.22 8.57
N VAL A 59 7.95 -0.98 8.66
CA VAL A 59 7.90 -0.01 7.55
C VAL A 59 9.30 0.29 7.05
N TRP A 60 10.22 0.47 8.01
CA TRP A 60 11.63 0.77 7.81
C TRP A 60 12.42 0.00 8.85
N TRP A 61 13.51 -0.62 8.44
CA TRP A 61 14.37 -1.36 9.37
C TRP A 61 15.80 -1.48 8.85
N GLU A 62 16.69 -1.77 9.75
CA GLU A 62 18.04 -2.22 9.44
C GLU A 62 18.26 -3.59 10.08
N ASP A 63 18.69 -4.53 9.29
CA ASP A 63 19.19 -5.83 9.72
C ASP A 63 20.71 -5.77 9.73
N ALA A 64 21.35 -6.28 10.78
CA ALA A 64 22.81 -6.22 10.92
C ALA A 64 23.54 -6.97 9.80
N ARG A 65 22.88 -7.89 9.09
CA ARG A 65 23.45 -8.70 7.99
C ARG A 65 23.09 -8.13 6.62
N GLU A 66 21.86 -7.65 6.47
CA GLU A 66 21.28 -7.24 5.18
C GLU A 66 21.33 -5.73 4.95
N GLY A 67 21.57 -4.94 6.01
CA GLY A 67 21.61 -3.48 5.94
C GLY A 67 20.25 -2.82 6.06
N PHE A 68 20.15 -1.56 5.61
CA PHE A 68 18.94 -0.76 5.69
C PHE A 68 17.93 -1.18 4.61
N LEU A 69 16.74 -1.50 5.05
CA LEU A 69 15.65 -1.99 4.24
C LEU A 69 14.38 -1.20 4.52
N SER A 70 13.49 -1.21 3.56
CA SER A 70 12.15 -0.69 3.75
C SER A 70 11.13 -1.56 3.07
N ARG A 71 9.91 -1.41 3.48
CA ARG A 71 8.78 -2.00 2.79
C ARG A 71 8.59 -1.27 1.47
N THR A 72 8.94 -1.95 0.38
CA THR A 72 8.67 -1.48 -0.98
C THR A 72 7.49 -2.24 -1.57
N LEU A 73 6.91 -1.70 -2.64
CA LEU A 73 5.85 -2.35 -3.41
C LEU A 73 6.36 -3.58 -4.19
N PHE A 74 7.67 -3.70 -4.33
CA PHE A 74 8.34 -4.79 -5.03
C PHE A 74 8.72 -5.95 -4.10
N ASN A 75 8.76 -5.72 -2.79
CA ASN A 75 9.06 -6.77 -1.82
C ASN A 75 7.77 -7.54 -1.48
N GLU A 76 7.90 -8.83 -1.20
CA GLU A 76 6.80 -9.59 -0.63
C GLU A 76 6.32 -8.91 0.65
N PHE A 77 4.98 -8.84 0.83
CA PHE A 77 4.42 -8.26 2.03
C PHE A 77 4.81 -9.12 3.23
N GLU A 78 5.57 -8.54 4.15
CA GLU A 78 5.80 -9.19 5.44
C GLU A 78 4.45 -9.49 6.09
N ILE A 79 4.37 -10.65 6.74
CA ILE A 79 3.15 -11.06 7.43
C ILE A 79 2.97 -10.15 8.65
N PRO A 80 1.87 -9.38 8.72
CA PRO A 80 1.58 -8.58 9.90
C PRO A 80 1.46 -9.48 11.12
N GLN A 81 2.01 -9.02 12.25
CA GLN A 81 2.04 -9.78 13.48
C GLN A 81 1.05 -9.20 14.50
N LYS A 82 0.33 -10.05 15.21
CA LYS A 82 -0.55 -9.65 16.29
C LYS A 82 0.19 -9.64 17.62
N PHE A 83 0.20 -8.48 18.30
CA PHE A 83 0.87 -8.29 19.58
C PHE A 83 -0.04 -7.52 20.54
N SER A 84 -0.91 -8.21 21.25
CA SER A 84 -1.90 -7.59 22.15
C SER A 84 -1.25 -6.83 23.32
N ARG A 85 -0.11 -7.30 23.82
CA ARG A 85 0.66 -6.63 24.87
C ARG A 85 1.23 -5.29 24.39
N TRP A 86 1.75 -5.25 23.17
CA TRP A 86 2.28 -4.03 22.54
C TRP A 86 1.17 -3.00 22.29
N LYS A 87 -0.02 -3.44 21.91
CA LYS A 87 -1.19 -2.56 21.81
C LYS A 87 -1.52 -1.91 23.15
N ASN A 88 -1.49 -2.67 24.24
CA ASN A 88 -1.76 -2.14 25.57
C ASN A 88 -0.67 -1.15 26.00
N ALA A 89 0.60 -1.47 25.78
CA ALA A 89 1.73 -0.59 26.05
C ALA A 89 1.62 0.71 25.23
N LEU A 90 1.24 0.61 23.94
CA LEU A 90 1.04 1.77 23.08
C LEU A 90 -0.06 2.70 23.63
N LYS A 91 -1.21 2.16 24.02
CA LYS A 91 -2.30 2.93 24.64
C LYS A 91 -1.89 3.65 25.93
N LYS A 92 -1.01 3.03 26.73
CA LYS A 92 -0.50 3.58 27.98
C LYS A 92 0.74 4.46 27.79
N LYS A 93 1.30 4.53 26.58
CA LYS A 93 2.56 5.21 26.27
C LYS A 93 3.76 4.63 27.01
N GLU A 94 3.75 3.32 27.24
CA GLU A 94 4.77 2.60 27.98
C GLU A 94 5.79 1.96 27.03
N LEU A 95 7.03 1.84 27.51
CA LEU A 95 8.06 1.06 26.85
C LEU A 95 7.73 -0.43 26.96
N VAL A 96 8.14 -1.19 25.95
CA VAL A 96 8.15 -2.65 26.03
C VAL A 96 9.59 -3.11 26.22
N VAL A 97 9.83 -3.86 27.30
CA VAL A 97 11.11 -4.50 27.57
C VAL A 97 10.85 -5.97 27.87
N ILE A 98 11.40 -6.85 27.05
CA ILE A 98 11.31 -8.30 27.19
C ILE A 98 12.73 -8.85 27.15
N GLU A 99 13.26 -9.16 28.32
CA GLU A 99 14.63 -9.65 28.46
C GLU A 99 14.78 -11.09 27.96
N ASP A 100 13.74 -11.88 28.16
CA ASP A 100 13.67 -13.27 27.75
C ASP A 100 12.28 -13.58 27.19
N ALA A 101 12.22 -13.90 25.90
CA ALA A 101 10.97 -14.26 25.24
C ALA A 101 10.38 -15.58 25.77
N GLU A 102 11.20 -16.50 26.27
CA GLU A 102 10.72 -17.76 26.88
C GLU A 102 9.90 -17.49 28.16
N ALA A 103 10.24 -16.46 28.92
CA ALA A 103 9.53 -16.11 30.15
C ALA A 103 8.07 -15.71 29.96
N ILE A 104 7.67 -15.32 28.73
CA ILE A 104 6.29 -14.95 28.43
C ILE A 104 5.47 -16.06 27.79
N ARG A 105 6.05 -17.22 27.53
CA ARG A 105 5.47 -18.35 26.81
C ARG A 105 4.09 -18.74 27.29
N ASP A 106 3.93 -18.92 28.61
CA ASP A 106 2.70 -19.39 29.23
C ASP A 106 1.68 -18.25 29.46
N ILE A 107 2.15 -16.99 29.48
CA ILE A 107 1.33 -15.81 29.75
C ILE A 107 0.76 -15.24 28.43
N TYR A 108 1.58 -15.22 27.38
CA TYR A 108 1.24 -14.67 26.06
C TYR A 108 1.66 -15.63 24.92
N PRO A 109 1.01 -16.81 24.80
CA PRO A 109 1.46 -17.86 23.87
C PRO A 109 1.44 -17.45 22.39
N GLU A 110 0.47 -16.62 21.96
CA GLU A 110 0.41 -16.12 20.58
C GLU A 110 1.57 -15.16 20.28
N GLU A 111 1.90 -14.29 21.21
CA GLU A 111 3.02 -13.36 21.11
C GLU A 111 4.36 -14.11 21.11
N TYR A 112 4.50 -15.09 21.97
CA TYR A 112 5.67 -15.97 22.00
C TYR A 112 5.88 -16.72 20.70
N ALA A 113 4.81 -17.28 20.11
CA ALA A 113 4.89 -17.94 18.81
C ALA A 113 5.38 -16.99 17.68
N ASN A 114 5.00 -15.72 17.75
CA ASN A 114 5.50 -14.70 16.83
C ASN A 114 6.99 -14.41 17.05
N TYR A 115 7.45 -14.33 18.30
CA TYR A 115 8.87 -14.17 18.58
C TYR A 115 9.70 -15.34 18.12
N GLN A 116 9.23 -16.57 18.31
CA GLN A 116 9.91 -17.75 17.79
C GLN A 116 10.07 -17.72 16.27
N ARG A 117 8.99 -17.37 15.55
CA ARG A 117 9.02 -17.28 14.09
C ARG A 117 9.98 -16.19 13.58
N LEU A 118 10.15 -15.11 14.33
CA LEU A 118 11.00 -13.97 14.00
C LEU A 118 12.42 -14.10 14.57
N ASP A 119 12.77 -15.22 15.19
CA ASP A 119 14.05 -15.47 15.88
C ASP A 119 14.35 -14.37 16.93
N VAL A 120 13.33 -14.00 17.71
CA VAL A 120 13.43 -12.97 18.74
C VAL A 120 13.53 -13.62 20.10
N HIS A 121 14.71 -13.47 20.74
CA HIS A 121 14.97 -13.97 22.08
C HIS A 121 14.75 -12.89 23.15
N SER A 122 15.03 -11.65 22.78
CA SER A 122 14.82 -10.48 23.60
C SER A 122 14.44 -9.27 22.75
N VAL A 123 13.70 -8.32 23.30
CA VAL A 123 13.26 -7.15 22.52
C VAL A 123 12.98 -5.95 23.42
N ILE A 124 13.31 -4.77 22.92
CA ILE A 124 12.93 -3.50 23.51
C ILE A 124 12.22 -2.64 22.47
N GLY A 125 11.20 -1.89 22.91
CA GLY A 125 10.43 -1.02 22.03
C GLY A 125 10.03 0.28 22.70
N ALA A 126 10.23 1.39 21.99
CA ALA A 126 9.78 2.72 22.41
C ALA A 126 8.60 3.16 21.50
N PRO A 127 7.47 3.56 22.08
CA PRO A 127 6.31 3.99 21.30
C PRO A 127 6.55 5.37 20.67
N TYR A 128 5.92 5.62 19.50
CA TYR A 128 5.84 6.92 18.88
C TYR A 128 4.43 7.24 18.38
N TYR A 129 4.08 8.55 18.30
CA TYR A 129 2.70 9.01 18.14
C TYR A 129 2.53 10.23 17.21
N LYS A 130 3.45 10.56 16.36
CA LYS A 130 3.29 11.73 15.49
C LYS A 130 2.94 11.27 14.08
N GLY A 131 1.74 11.62 13.59
CA GLY A 131 1.27 11.32 12.24
C GLY A 131 1.08 9.83 11.90
N SER A 132 1.93 8.97 12.42
CA SER A 132 1.76 7.53 12.52
C SER A 132 1.94 7.09 13.97
N THR A 133 1.31 5.98 14.31
CA THR A 133 1.39 5.41 15.66
C THR A 133 2.08 4.07 15.56
N GLY A 134 3.07 3.83 16.41
CA GLY A 134 3.83 2.60 16.33
C GLY A 134 4.94 2.47 17.36
N PHE A 135 5.90 1.62 17.09
CA PHE A 135 7.08 1.39 17.94
C PHE A 135 8.37 1.46 17.12
N LEU A 136 9.37 2.11 17.72
CA LEU A 136 10.75 1.88 17.36
C LEU A 136 11.24 0.67 18.17
N VAL A 137 11.68 -0.37 17.50
CA VAL A 137 11.97 -1.68 18.08
C VAL A 137 13.41 -2.08 17.82
N VAL A 138 14.06 -2.65 18.83
CA VAL A 138 15.38 -3.30 18.72
C VAL A 138 15.24 -4.76 19.13
N ARG A 139 15.65 -5.69 18.27
CA ARG A 139 15.61 -7.14 18.51
C ARG A 139 16.97 -7.65 18.93
N ASN A 140 16.97 -8.59 19.86
CA ASN A 140 18.13 -9.31 20.36
C ASN A 140 19.28 -8.39 20.81
N PRO A 141 19.01 -7.33 21.63
CA PRO A 141 20.08 -6.52 22.19
C PRO A 141 20.96 -7.37 23.11
N LYS A 142 22.29 -7.36 22.87
CA LYS A 142 23.27 -8.13 23.64
C LYS A 142 23.84 -7.34 24.81
N ARG A 143 23.64 -6.01 24.81
CA ARG A 143 24.12 -5.14 25.89
C ARG A 143 23.14 -3.95 26.12
N TYR A 144 23.21 -3.35 27.26
CA TYR A 144 22.52 -2.12 27.65
C TYR A 144 20.99 -2.15 27.53
N MET A 145 20.37 -3.32 27.57
CA MET A 145 18.93 -3.48 27.36
C MET A 145 18.08 -2.62 28.32
N GLN A 146 18.51 -2.45 29.55
CA GLN A 146 17.83 -1.61 30.54
C GLN A 146 18.05 -0.10 30.34
N GLN A 147 18.94 0.28 29.43
CA GLN A 147 19.30 1.66 29.18
C GLN A 147 18.53 2.19 27.98
N THR A 148 17.27 2.54 28.20
CA THR A 148 16.30 2.84 27.14
C THR A 148 16.35 4.28 26.62
N LEU A 149 17.13 5.17 27.24
CA LEU A 149 17.17 6.59 26.87
C LEU A 149 17.55 6.84 25.40
N PRO A 150 18.58 6.22 24.81
CA PRO A 150 18.90 6.39 23.39
C PRO A 150 17.75 5.94 22.47
N LEU A 151 17.07 4.83 22.82
CA LEU A 151 15.92 4.33 22.08
C LEU A 151 14.75 5.33 22.12
N VAL A 152 14.43 5.86 23.31
CA VAL A 152 13.35 6.84 23.48
C VAL A 152 13.65 8.13 22.72
N MET A 153 14.84 8.68 22.84
CA MET A 153 15.19 9.89 22.09
C MET A 153 15.10 9.69 20.58
N THR A 154 15.61 8.57 20.10
CA THR A 154 15.56 8.23 18.66
C THR A 154 14.12 8.01 18.20
N SER A 155 13.21 7.49 19.04
CA SER A 155 11.80 7.30 18.69
C SER A 155 11.08 8.60 18.32
N TYR A 156 11.46 9.75 18.89
CA TYR A 156 10.92 11.07 18.51
C TYR A 156 11.38 11.50 17.12
N ILE A 157 12.63 11.21 16.76
CA ILE A 157 13.17 11.50 15.42
C ILE A 157 12.44 10.62 14.41
N VAL A 158 12.37 9.32 14.67
CA VAL A 158 11.66 8.35 13.82
C VAL A 158 10.20 8.74 13.64
N ALA A 159 9.53 9.24 14.70
CA ALA A 159 8.16 9.74 14.61
C ALA A 159 8.03 10.96 13.69
N ALA A 160 8.99 11.87 13.70
CA ALA A 160 9.00 13.04 12.83
C ALA A 160 9.23 12.64 11.37
N GLU A 161 10.27 11.84 11.10
CA GLU A 161 10.63 11.42 9.75
C GLU A 161 9.55 10.53 9.11
N THR A 162 8.99 9.57 9.86
CA THR A 162 7.89 8.74 9.36
C THR A 162 6.61 9.55 9.12
N HIS A 163 6.39 10.63 9.88
CA HIS A 163 5.30 11.55 9.63
C HIS A 163 5.51 12.33 8.33
N ASP A 164 6.70 12.85 8.11
CA ASP A 164 7.03 13.65 6.93
C ASP A 164 6.98 12.82 5.65
N ILE A 165 7.52 11.59 5.68
CA ILE A 165 7.34 10.62 4.59
C ILE A 165 5.85 10.37 4.33
N ARG A 166 5.05 10.22 5.38
CA ARG A 166 3.62 9.95 5.24
C ARG A 166 2.85 11.14 4.69
N LEU A 167 3.25 12.37 5.04
CA LEU A 167 2.69 13.58 4.44
C LEU A 167 3.05 13.69 2.95
N MET A 168 4.29 13.37 2.59
CA MET A 168 4.71 13.30 1.19
C MET A 168 3.92 12.25 0.41
N LEU A 169 3.66 11.09 1.03
CA LEU A 169 2.87 9.99 0.44
C LEU A 169 1.34 10.23 0.50
N ALA A 170 0.85 11.13 1.36
CA ALA A 170 -0.57 11.40 1.53
C ALA A 170 -1.13 12.41 0.52
N THR A 171 -0.26 13.14 -0.19
CA THR A 171 -0.65 13.90 -1.36
C THR A 171 -0.97 12.96 -2.50
N GLU A 172 -2.23 12.51 -2.51
CA GLU A 172 -2.90 11.82 -3.62
C GLU A 172 -2.09 10.71 -4.34
N HIS A 173 -1.85 9.64 -3.66
CA HIS A 173 -1.89 8.20 -4.01
C HIS A 173 -1.60 7.76 -5.46
N GLN A 174 -0.86 8.49 -6.22
CA GLN A 174 -0.19 7.99 -7.41
C GLN A 174 1.24 7.63 -7.01
N PHE A 175 1.72 6.49 -7.51
CA PHE A 175 3.11 6.13 -7.31
C PHE A 175 4.01 7.20 -7.92
N THR A 176 5.03 7.61 -7.17
CA THR A 176 6.00 8.64 -7.55
C THR A 176 7.40 8.05 -7.62
N SER A 177 8.37 8.82 -8.08
CA SER A 177 9.78 8.41 -8.06
C SER A 177 10.30 8.09 -6.66
N GLU A 178 9.67 8.61 -5.62
CA GLU A 178 10.03 8.34 -4.22
C GLU A 178 9.65 6.92 -3.77
N ASP A 179 8.67 6.29 -4.44
CA ASP A 179 8.27 4.91 -4.19
C ASP A 179 9.20 3.89 -4.85
N ILE A 180 10.14 4.37 -5.69
CA ILE A 180 11.00 3.52 -6.50
C ILE A 180 12.45 3.62 -6.02
N ARG A 181 13.06 2.51 -5.68
CA ARG A 181 14.42 2.44 -5.12
C ARG A 181 15.43 1.85 -6.07
N GLU A 182 15.07 0.79 -6.75
CA GLU A 182 15.93 0.18 -7.74
C GLU A 182 15.91 0.99 -9.03
N LYS A 183 17.08 1.25 -9.61
CA LYS A 183 17.20 2.13 -10.80
C LYS A 183 16.37 1.66 -12.00
N ASN A 184 16.17 0.35 -12.11
CA ASN A 184 15.48 -0.26 -13.24
C ASN A 184 13.99 -0.55 -12.95
N ASP A 185 13.52 -0.25 -11.73
CA ASP A 185 12.12 -0.43 -11.39
C ASP A 185 11.25 0.66 -12.02
N VAL A 186 10.12 0.25 -12.56
CA VAL A 186 9.11 1.13 -13.16
C VAL A 186 7.73 0.67 -12.69
N ILE A 187 6.94 1.61 -12.17
CA ILE A 187 5.54 1.36 -11.82
C ILE A 187 4.65 2.12 -12.81
N ILE A 188 3.77 1.39 -13.47
CA ILE A 188 2.73 1.96 -14.34
C ILE A 188 1.40 1.82 -13.62
N SER A 189 0.79 2.95 -13.27
CA SER A 189 -0.55 2.98 -12.68
C SER A 189 -1.58 3.28 -13.74
N LEU A 190 -2.69 2.56 -13.67
CA LEU A 190 -3.85 2.72 -14.54
C LEU A 190 -5.13 3.03 -13.76
N PHE A 191 -5.21 2.68 -12.48
CA PHE A 191 -6.33 3.06 -11.63
C PHE A 191 -6.39 4.57 -11.40
N GLY A 192 -7.45 5.21 -11.90
CA GLY A 192 -7.67 6.65 -11.77
C GLY A 192 -6.81 7.51 -12.70
N GLY A 193 -6.05 6.90 -13.63
CA GLY A 193 -5.26 7.60 -14.66
C GLY A 193 -3.89 6.99 -14.89
N LEU A 194 -3.35 7.22 -16.11
CA LEU A 194 -2.05 6.71 -16.48
C LEU A 194 -0.93 7.53 -15.82
N THR A 195 -0.18 6.91 -14.93
CA THR A 195 1.07 7.47 -14.41
C THR A 195 2.21 6.46 -14.56
N ILE A 196 3.42 6.95 -14.78
CA ILE A 196 4.61 6.12 -14.89
C ILE A 196 5.65 6.67 -13.92
N ALA A 197 5.93 5.93 -12.86
CA ALA A 197 6.93 6.28 -11.86
C ALA A 197 8.21 5.48 -12.10
N THR A 198 9.36 6.18 -12.07
CA THR A 198 10.71 5.61 -12.19
C THR A 198 11.59 6.17 -11.08
N SER A 199 12.76 5.61 -10.86
CA SER A 199 13.74 6.14 -9.89
C SER A 199 14.26 7.55 -10.23
N ILE A 200 14.03 8.03 -11.46
CA ILE A 200 14.52 9.33 -11.95
C ILE A 200 13.42 10.39 -11.91
N GLY A 201 12.17 10.01 -12.13
CA GLY A 201 11.04 10.94 -12.17
C GLY A 201 9.70 10.24 -12.37
N THR A 202 8.65 11.05 -12.35
CA THR A 202 7.27 10.58 -12.56
C THR A 202 6.68 11.28 -13.79
N ILE A 203 6.12 10.51 -14.72
CA ILE A 203 5.39 11.00 -15.88
C ILE A 203 3.90 10.93 -15.55
N GLN A 204 3.21 12.06 -15.65
CA GLN A 204 1.77 12.15 -15.41
C GLN A 204 0.98 12.22 -16.71
N PRO A 205 -0.34 11.98 -16.70
CA PRO A 205 -1.17 12.03 -17.92
C PRO A 205 -1.04 13.34 -18.70
N LYS A 206 -0.93 14.47 -18.00
CA LYS A 206 -0.75 15.81 -18.58
C LYS A 206 0.57 16.00 -19.32
N ASP A 207 1.59 15.20 -18.99
CA ASP A 207 2.93 15.32 -19.57
C ASP A 207 2.99 14.56 -20.91
N ILE A 208 2.09 13.58 -21.13
CA ILE A 208 2.04 12.75 -22.33
C ILE A 208 1.27 13.50 -23.41
N SER A 209 1.98 14.04 -24.39
CA SER A 209 1.37 14.70 -25.53
C SER A 209 0.81 13.65 -26.52
N GLY A 210 -0.50 13.42 -26.45
CA GLY A 210 -1.21 12.55 -27.40
C GLY A 210 -1.89 11.35 -26.76
N ARG A 211 -3.22 11.30 -26.90
CA ARG A 211 -4.08 10.23 -26.36
C ARG A 211 -3.66 8.84 -26.85
N ALA A 212 -3.26 8.73 -28.12
CA ALA A 212 -2.95 7.44 -28.70
C ALA A 212 -1.69 6.78 -28.11
N ILE A 213 -0.65 7.55 -27.77
CA ILE A 213 0.55 6.96 -27.13
C ILE A 213 0.23 6.55 -25.67
N ALA A 214 -0.61 7.31 -24.98
CA ALA A 214 -1.09 6.93 -23.65
C ALA A 214 -1.90 5.63 -23.71
N SER A 215 -2.82 5.49 -24.69
CA SER A 215 -3.58 4.26 -24.91
C SER A 215 -2.67 3.07 -25.29
N ILE A 216 -1.64 3.27 -26.10
CA ILE A 216 -0.66 2.21 -26.43
C ILE A 216 0.06 1.73 -25.15
N ILE A 217 0.52 2.65 -24.31
CA ILE A 217 1.19 2.30 -23.04
C ILE A 217 0.20 1.58 -22.11
N ALA A 218 -1.03 2.06 -22.00
CA ALA A 218 -2.07 1.41 -21.20
C ALA A 218 -2.38 -0.01 -21.69
N MET A 219 -2.53 -0.20 -23.00
CA MET A 219 -2.74 -1.53 -23.62
C MET A 219 -1.57 -2.48 -23.34
N MET A 220 -0.33 -1.99 -23.39
CA MET A 220 0.86 -2.78 -23.03
C MET A 220 0.88 -3.12 -21.53
N ALA A 221 0.44 -2.19 -20.69
CA ALA A 221 0.43 -2.37 -19.23
C ALA A 221 -0.65 -3.37 -18.75
N LEU A 222 -1.67 -3.67 -19.57
CA LEU A 222 -2.63 -4.74 -19.27
C LEU A 222 -2.01 -6.13 -19.34
N ASP A 223 -0.98 -6.32 -20.18
CA ASP A 223 -0.24 -7.57 -20.32
C ASP A 223 1.24 -7.27 -20.60
N PRO A 224 1.99 -6.85 -19.58
CA PRO A 224 3.35 -6.34 -19.78
C PRO A 224 4.36 -7.40 -20.25
N GLU A 225 4.05 -8.68 -20.11
CA GLU A 225 4.96 -9.78 -20.44
C GLU A 225 4.91 -10.18 -21.92
N HIS A 226 3.76 -10.04 -22.59
CA HIS A 226 3.54 -10.60 -23.93
C HIS A 226 3.67 -9.61 -25.08
N GLY A 227 3.78 -8.31 -24.77
CA GLY A 227 3.87 -7.27 -25.79
C GLY A 227 2.56 -6.99 -26.52
N LEU A 228 2.54 -5.91 -27.31
CA LEU A 228 1.36 -5.42 -28.00
C LEU A 228 1.52 -5.54 -29.54
N PRO A 229 0.81 -6.46 -30.20
CA PRO A 229 0.87 -6.60 -31.65
C PRO A 229 0.35 -5.36 -32.37
N THR A 230 1.00 -4.98 -33.49
CA THR A 230 0.62 -3.79 -34.26
C THR A 230 -0.83 -3.85 -34.76
N TYR A 231 -1.30 -5.03 -35.20
CA TYR A 231 -2.68 -5.17 -35.68
C TYR A 231 -3.73 -4.88 -34.58
N LYS A 232 -3.39 -5.16 -33.31
CA LYS A 232 -4.28 -4.86 -32.16
C LYS A 232 -4.38 -3.36 -31.93
N ILE A 233 -3.25 -2.64 -32.06
CA ILE A 233 -3.24 -1.17 -32.01
C ILE A 233 -4.11 -0.59 -33.12
N GLU A 234 -3.95 -1.10 -34.37
CA GLU A 234 -4.72 -0.67 -35.50
C GLU A 234 -6.21 -0.87 -35.29
N ARG A 235 -6.62 -2.07 -34.90
CA ARG A 235 -8.03 -2.41 -34.67
C ARG A 235 -8.67 -1.57 -33.57
N ASP A 236 -7.97 -1.41 -32.46
CA ASP A 236 -8.58 -0.89 -31.23
C ASP A 236 -8.49 0.65 -31.13
N LEU A 237 -7.47 1.27 -31.71
CA LEU A 237 -7.28 2.73 -31.66
C LEU A 237 -7.64 3.46 -32.97
N TYR A 238 -7.73 2.72 -34.08
CA TYR A 238 -7.94 3.31 -35.40
C TYR A 238 -8.86 2.45 -36.28
N PRO A 239 -10.07 2.11 -35.82
CA PRO A 239 -10.95 1.16 -36.51
C PRO A 239 -11.38 1.65 -37.92
N ASP A 240 -11.42 2.98 -38.14
CA ASP A 240 -11.86 3.59 -39.38
C ASP A 240 -10.74 3.86 -40.38
N ASP A 241 -9.49 3.62 -40.02
CA ASP A 241 -8.34 3.92 -40.89
C ASP A 241 -7.97 2.71 -41.75
N TYR A 242 -7.41 2.97 -42.96
CA TYR A 242 -6.98 1.91 -43.87
C TYR A 242 -5.79 1.12 -43.32
N PRO A 243 -5.83 -0.22 -43.33
CA PRO A 243 -4.73 -1.06 -42.88
C PRO A 243 -3.42 -0.72 -43.61
N GLY A 244 -2.33 -0.54 -42.86
CA GLY A 244 -0.99 -0.28 -43.38
C GLY A 244 -0.57 1.20 -43.44
N THR A 245 -1.50 2.17 -43.35
CA THR A 245 -1.13 3.61 -43.26
C THR A 245 -0.70 4.00 -41.85
N LEU A 246 -1.09 3.22 -40.84
CA LEU A 246 -0.97 3.49 -39.42
C LEU A 246 0.40 3.16 -38.82
N ALA A 247 1.14 2.21 -39.45
CA ALA A 247 2.45 1.80 -38.95
C ALA A 247 3.43 2.96 -38.76
N ASN A 248 3.42 3.93 -39.67
CA ASN A 248 4.26 5.13 -39.58
C ASN A 248 3.75 6.10 -38.50
N ARG A 249 2.43 6.21 -38.31
CA ARG A 249 1.84 7.08 -37.31
C ARG A 249 2.18 6.57 -35.90
N VAL A 250 2.00 5.27 -35.65
CA VAL A 250 2.37 4.63 -34.39
C VAL A 250 3.87 4.73 -34.11
N LYS A 251 4.71 4.47 -35.11
CA LYS A 251 6.18 4.63 -35.04
C LYS A 251 6.57 6.05 -34.64
N ASN A 252 5.94 7.06 -35.25
CA ASN A 252 6.22 8.46 -34.94
C ASN A 252 5.83 8.83 -33.51
N GLN A 253 4.69 8.34 -33.03
CA GLN A 253 4.26 8.58 -31.63
C GLN A 253 5.24 7.96 -30.64
N ILE A 254 5.66 6.72 -30.85
CA ILE A 254 6.64 6.06 -30.00
C ILE A 254 8.01 6.75 -30.09
N TYR A 255 8.41 7.21 -31.29
CA TYR A 255 9.64 7.98 -31.45
C TYR A 255 9.61 9.28 -30.63
N HIS A 256 8.52 10.05 -30.70
CA HIS A 256 8.37 11.27 -29.90
C HIS A 256 8.37 10.97 -28.41
N PHE A 257 7.64 9.96 -27.95
CA PHE A 257 7.66 9.55 -26.56
C PHE A 257 9.09 9.20 -26.08
N ARG A 258 9.82 8.41 -26.86
CA ARG A 258 11.22 8.07 -26.51
C ARG A 258 12.13 9.31 -26.49
N LYS A 259 11.90 10.27 -27.35
CA LYS A 259 12.66 11.53 -27.41
C LYS A 259 12.36 12.40 -26.20
N ASP A 260 11.09 12.53 -25.83
CA ASP A 260 10.63 13.44 -24.78
C ASP A 260 10.91 12.88 -23.38
N PHE A 261 10.78 11.57 -23.19
CA PHE A 261 10.89 10.91 -21.89
C PHE A 261 12.04 9.91 -21.76
N GLY A 262 12.89 9.75 -22.77
CA GLY A 262 13.98 8.77 -22.74
C GLY A 262 14.96 8.96 -21.57
N SER A 263 15.15 10.18 -21.10
CA SER A 263 16.00 10.49 -19.93
C SER A 263 15.36 10.14 -18.58
N THR A 264 14.07 9.85 -18.55
CA THR A 264 13.33 9.43 -17.33
C THR A 264 13.52 7.95 -17.03
N PHE A 265 14.07 7.19 -17.98
CA PHE A 265 14.30 5.76 -17.84
C PHE A 265 15.79 5.42 -17.93
N THR A 266 16.19 4.35 -17.27
CA THR A 266 17.57 3.80 -17.39
C THR A 266 17.78 3.05 -18.71
N SER A 267 16.70 2.58 -19.34
CA SER A 267 16.64 1.96 -20.66
C SER A 267 15.37 2.43 -21.38
N SER A 268 15.24 2.19 -22.68
CA SER A 268 14.01 2.60 -23.41
C SER A 268 12.80 1.85 -22.86
N LEU A 269 11.74 2.56 -22.43
CA LEU A 269 10.52 1.92 -21.91
C LEU A 269 9.90 0.96 -22.93
N ILE A 270 9.80 1.42 -24.20
CA ILE A 270 9.15 0.67 -25.28
C ILE A 270 10.20 0.21 -26.27
N GLU A 271 10.24 -1.08 -26.57
CA GLU A 271 11.07 -1.67 -27.63
C GLU A 271 10.22 -2.10 -28.82
N THR A 272 10.84 -2.15 -30.01
CA THR A 272 10.20 -2.60 -31.24
C THR A 272 10.68 -4.02 -31.56
N GLY A 273 9.76 -4.95 -31.63
CA GLY A 273 10.01 -6.33 -32.06
C GLY A 273 9.43 -6.64 -33.43
N PRO A 274 9.59 -7.88 -33.90
CA PRO A 274 9.14 -8.31 -35.24
C PRO A 274 7.65 -8.11 -35.49
N ASN A 275 6.83 -8.31 -34.48
CA ASN A 275 5.36 -8.34 -34.59
C ASN A 275 4.64 -7.26 -33.78
N GLY A 276 5.37 -6.31 -33.19
CA GLY A 276 4.75 -5.28 -32.34
C GLY A 276 5.73 -4.60 -31.40
N TYR A 277 5.20 -4.12 -30.29
CA TYR A 277 5.92 -3.34 -29.28
C TYR A 277 5.94 -4.08 -27.95
N PHE A 278 7.05 -3.94 -27.21
CA PHE A 278 7.30 -4.63 -25.96
C PHE A 278 7.85 -3.64 -24.95
N PHE A 279 7.61 -3.89 -23.68
CA PHE A 279 8.40 -3.23 -22.65
C PHE A 279 9.82 -3.80 -22.62
N SER A 280 10.79 -2.94 -22.33
CA SER A 280 12.18 -3.37 -22.24
C SER A 280 12.39 -4.42 -21.15
N LYS A 281 13.16 -5.46 -21.48
CA LYS A 281 13.54 -6.50 -20.52
C LYS A 281 14.58 -6.02 -19.51
N ASP A 282 15.22 -4.89 -19.77
CA ASP A 282 16.17 -4.27 -18.84
C ASP A 282 15.47 -3.52 -17.70
N LEU A 283 14.15 -3.31 -17.82
CA LEU A 283 13.32 -2.65 -16.82
C LEU A 283 12.46 -3.68 -16.08
N ASN A 284 12.39 -3.54 -14.78
CA ASN A 284 11.48 -4.31 -13.93
C ASN A 284 10.14 -3.57 -13.82
N ILE A 285 9.20 -3.91 -14.71
CA ILE A 285 7.94 -3.22 -14.83
C ILE A 285 6.87 -3.93 -14.02
N ARG A 286 6.15 -3.17 -13.20
CA ARG A 286 4.98 -3.62 -12.46
C ARG A 286 3.83 -2.65 -12.69
N THR A 287 2.61 -3.17 -12.69
CA THR A 287 1.40 -2.35 -12.78
C THR A 287 0.60 -2.43 -11.49
N ASP A 288 -0.14 -1.36 -11.18
CA ASP A 288 -1.07 -1.35 -10.06
C ASP A 288 -2.17 -2.43 -10.21
N LEU A 289 -2.53 -2.77 -11.45
CA LEU A 289 -3.45 -3.85 -11.76
C LEU A 289 -2.89 -5.23 -11.34
N GLN A 290 -1.62 -5.52 -11.71
CA GLN A 290 -0.95 -6.75 -11.28
C GLN A 290 -0.79 -6.82 -9.76
N MET A 291 -0.45 -5.70 -9.14
CA MET A 291 -0.34 -5.62 -7.68
C MET A 291 -1.68 -5.91 -7.01
N PHE A 292 -2.77 -5.32 -7.52
CA PHE A 292 -4.14 -5.57 -7.05
C PHE A 292 -4.49 -7.05 -7.16
N ASP A 293 -4.30 -7.65 -8.34
CA ASP A 293 -4.61 -9.05 -8.59
C ASP A 293 -3.79 -10.00 -7.70
N ASN A 294 -2.51 -9.73 -7.51
CA ASN A 294 -1.64 -10.51 -6.64
C ASN A 294 -2.10 -10.46 -5.17
N LEU A 295 -2.47 -9.27 -4.67
CA LEU A 295 -2.99 -9.10 -3.31
C LEU A 295 -4.32 -9.85 -3.11
N ILE A 296 -5.23 -9.78 -4.08
CA ILE A 296 -6.48 -10.52 -4.05
C ILE A 296 -6.22 -12.03 -4.10
N ALA A 297 -5.32 -12.50 -4.95
CA ALA A 297 -4.95 -13.92 -5.02
C ALA A 297 -4.37 -14.42 -3.69
N GLN A 298 -3.43 -13.67 -3.09
CA GLN A 298 -2.86 -14.00 -1.78
C GLN A 298 -3.94 -14.00 -0.69
N SER A 299 -4.90 -13.08 -0.73
CA SER A 299 -6.00 -13.03 0.24
C SER A 299 -6.90 -14.26 0.19
N LYS A 300 -7.09 -14.87 -0.99
CA LYS A 300 -7.91 -16.07 -1.17
C LYS A 300 -7.28 -17.28 -0.49
N VAL A 301 -5.96 -17.42 -0.52
CA VAL A 301 -5.23 -18.55 0.10
C VAL A 301 -4.90 -18.31 1.56
N ALA A 302 -5.01 -17.07 2.06
CA ALA A 302 -4.76 -16.75 3.45
C ALA A 302 -5.83 -17.41 4.35
N THR A 303 -5.37 -18.21 5.32
CA THR A 303 -6.23 -18.88 6.31
C THR A 303 -6.52 -18.00 7.53
N ASP A 304 -5.57 -17.14 7.90
CA ASP A 304 -5.74 -16.17 9.00
C ASP A 304 -6.63 -14.99 8.56
N PRO A 305 -7.76 -14.75 9.27
CA PRO A 305 -8.67 -13.66 8.95
C PRO A 305 -8.02 -12.26 8.98
N ILE A 306 -7.06 -12.05 9.88
CA ILE A 306 -6.36 -10.77 10.02
C ILE A 306 -5.47 -10.52 8.80
N ARG A 307 -4.67 -11.52 8.43
CA ARG A 307 -3.86 -11.47 7.20
C ARG A 307 -4.72 -11.26 5.97
N LYS A 308 -5.85 -11.97 5.89
CA LYS A 308 -6.82 -11.82 4.79
C LYS A 308 -7.34 -10.40 4.70
N ALA A 309 -7.83 -9.83 5.81
CA ALA A 309 -8.31 -8.45 5.87
C ALA A 309 -7.22 -7.45 5.48
N PHE A 310 -5.98 -7.65 5.95
CA PHE A 310 -4.84 -6.82 5.61
C PHE A 310 -4.57 -6.81 4.09
N LEU A 311 -4.48 -7.99 3.46
CA LEU A 311 -4.22 -8.12 2.02
C LEU A 311 -5.33 -7.46 1.18
N ILE A 312 -6.61 -7.69 1.55
CA ILE A 312 -7.74 -7.06 0.88
C ILE A 312 -7.68 -5.53 1.02
N ARG A 313 -7.35 -5.01 2.20
CA ARG A 313 -7.19 -3.57 2.42
C ARG A 313 -6.09 -2.96 1.57
N GLN A 314 -4.96 -3.66 1.40
CA GLN A 314 -3.89 -3.19 0.50
C GLN A 314 -4.38 -3.14 -0.95
N ALA A 315 -5.11 -4.16 -1.41
CA ALA A 315 -5.69 -4.18 -2.75
C ALA A 315 -6.70 -3.03 -2.95
N VAL A 316 -7.64 -2.86 -2.01
CA VAL A 316 -8.64 -1.77 -2.06
C VAL A 316 -7.98 -0.39 -2.14
N LYS A 317 -6.85 -0.17 -1.46
CA LYS A 317 -6.10 1.09 -1.51
C LYS A 317 -5.48 1.37 -2.88
N LEU A 318 -5.19 0.36 -3.69
CA LEU A 318 -4.67 0.55 -5.04
C LEU A 318 -5.74 1.06 -6.01
N TYR A 319 -7.02 0.71 -5.80
CA TYR A 319 -8.10 1.14 -6.66
C TYR A 319 -8.43 2.63 -6.43
N LYS A 320 -8.11 3.48 -7.38
CA LYS A 320 -8.31 4.94 -7.33
C LYS A 320 -9.45 5.43 -8.23
N GLY A 321 -10.15 4.53 -8.87
CA GLY A 321 -11.19 4.78 -9.84
C GLY A 321 -11.05 3.88 -11.06
N ASN A 322 -11.80 4.18 -12.10
CA ASN A 322 -11.80 3.39 -13.33
C ASN A 322 -10.39 3.24 -13.91
N VAL A 323 -10.17 2.12 -14.58
CA VAL A 323 -8.92 1.86 -15.29
C VAL A 323 -8.79 2.84 -16.44
N PHE A 324 -7.72 3.62 -16.48
CA PHE A 324 -7.36 4.58 -17.52
C PHE A 324 -8.55 5.45 -17.99
N PRO A 325 -9.12 6.28 -17.09
CA PRO A 325 -10.33 7.06 -17.37
C PRO A 325 -10.17 8.05 -18.54
N GLU A 326 -8.95 8.39 -18.94
CA GLU A 326 -8.66 9.23 -20.10
C GLU A 326 -9.15 8.62 -21.41
N ALA A 327 -9.35 7.30 -21.44
CA ALA A 327 -9.86 6.56 -22.59
C ALA A 327 -11.17 5.79 -22.30
N GLU A 328 -11.96 6.23 -21.34
CA GLU A 328 -13.19 5.55 -20.89
C GLU A 328 -14.21 5.31 -22.03
N THR A 329 -14.20 6.14 -23.06
CA THR A 329 -15.08 5.99 -24.23
C THR A 329 -14.60 4.94 -25.24
N GLU A 330 -13.37 4.41 -25.09
CA GLU A 330 -12.82 3.43 -26.00
C GLU A 330 -13.37 2.04 -25.73
N GLU A 331 -13.85 1.35 -26.77
CA GLU A 331 -14.55 0.06 -26.62
C GLU A 331 -13.66 -1.05 -26.05
N TRP A 332 -12.36 -1.04 -26.36
CA TRP A 332 -11.42 -2.03 -25.86
C TRP A 332 -11.22 -1.98 -24.34
N LEU A 333 -11.45 -0.80 -23.73
CA LEU A 333 -11.21 -0.58 -22.30
C LEU A 333 -12.42 -0.95 -21.43
N ARG A 334 -13.64 -0.83 -21.96
CA ARG A 334 -14.87 -1.08 -21.19
C ARG A 334 -14.90 -2.42 -20.46
N PRO A 335 -14.62 -3.58 -21.12
CA PRO A 335 -14.62 -4.87 -20.43
C PRO A 335 -13.60 -4.93 -19.29
N VAL A 336 -12.44 -4.30 -19.47
CA VAL A 336 -11.36 -4.26 -18.46
C VAL A 336 -11.79 -3.43 -17.27
N SER A 337 -12.34 -2.23 -17.50
CA SER A 337 -12.81 -1.35 -16.42
C SER A 337 -13.94 -2.01 -15.61
N MET A 338 -14.92 -2.64 -16.28
CA MET A 338 -15.99 -3.38 -15.61
C MET A 338 -15.44 -4.53 -14.77
N GLN A 339 -14.53 -5.32 -15.30
CA GLN A 339 -13.92 -6.44 -14.60
C GLN A 339 -13.19 -6.00 -13.31
N TYR A 340 -12.45 -4.90 -13.37
CA TYR A 340 -11.74 -4.39 -12.19
C TYR A 340 -12.68 -3.74 -11.18
N LEU A 341 -13.76 -3.08 -11.63
CA LEU A 341 -14.81 -2.60 -10.73
C LEU A 341 -15.48 -3.76 -9.98
N GLU A 342 -15.86 -4.83 -10.68
CA GLU A 342 -16.43 -6.03 -10.05
C GLU A 342 -15.48 -6.65 -9.02
N ARG A 343 -14.19 -6.78 -9.36
CA ARG A 343 -13.17 -7.31 -8.43
C ARG A 343 -12.99 -6.40 -7.21
N TYR A 344 -13.02 -5.10 -7.41
CA TYR A 344 -12.94 -4.11 -6.33
C TYR A 344 -14.15 -4.22 -5.40
N LEU A 345 -15.37 -4.27 -5.95
CA LEU A 345 -16.60 -4.43 -5.16
C LEU A 345 -16.61 -5.75 -4.38
N ALA A 346 -16.21 -6.85 -5.01
CA ALA A 346 -16.06 -8.14 -4.32
C ALA A 346 -15.05 -8.08 -3.16
N ALA A 347 -13.95 -7.34 -3.33
CA ALA A 347 -12.98 -7.09 -2.27
C ALA A 347 -13.57 -6.25 -1.13
N ILE A 348 -14.33 -5.20 -1.43
CA ILE A 348 -15.05 -4.38 -0.45
C ILE A 348 -16.04 -5.23 0.35
N TYR A 349 -16.87 -6.06 -0.31
CA TYR A 349 -17.83 -6.92 0.40
C TYR A 349 -17.12 -7.87 1.34
N LYS A 350 -16.06 -8.51 0.86
CA LYS A 350 -15.30 -9.43 1.72
C LYS A 350 -14.65 -8.72 2.90
N LEU A 351 -14.18 -7.49 2.71
CA LEU A 351 -13.65 -6.66 3.78
C LEU A 351 -14.74 -6.29 4.78
N CYS A 352 -15.94 -5.89 4.32
CA CYS A 352 -17.08 -5.57 5.16
C CYS A 352 -17.49 -6.78 6.04
N GLU A 353 -17.53 -7.99 5.47
CA GLU A 353 -17.80 -9.22 6.24
C GLU A 353 -16.78 -9.41 7.37
N LEU A 354 -15.49 -9.30 7.06
CA LEU A 354 -14.42 -9.49 8.04
C LEU A 354 -14.45 -8.43 9.14
N LEU A 355 -14.71 -7.17 8.78
CA LEU A 355 -14.84 -6.08 9.74
C LEU A 355 -16.12 -6.20 10.59
N TYR A 356 -17.21 -6.72 10.01
CA TYR A 356 -18.44 -6.98 10.76
C TYR A 356 -18.24 -8.03 11.85
N ASP A 357 -17.53 -9.13 11.55
CA ASP A 357 -17.18 -10.16 12.52
C ASP A 357 -16.29 -9.60 13.66
N GLN A 358 -15.47 -8.59 13.34
CA GLN A 358 -14.64 -7.86 14.31
C GLN A 358 -15.38 -6.74 15.04
N LYS A 359 -16.66 -6.47 14.68
CA LYS A 359 -17.51 -5.37 15.19
C LYS A 359 -16.94 -3.97 14.88
N ASP A 360 -16.12 -3.85 13.85
CA ASP A 360 -15.57 -2.56 13.39
C ASP A 360 -16.49 -1.89 12.37
N TYR A 361 -17.62 -1.42 12.86
CA TYR A 361 -18.66 -0.80 12.03
C TYR A 361 -18.25 0.58 11.50
N SER A 362 -17.32 1.25 12.17
CA SER A 362 -16.83 2.56 11.71
C SER A 362 -16.09 2.43 10.37
N ARG A 363 -15.22 1.44 10.28
CA ARG A 363 -14.46 1.17 9.05
C ARG A 363 -15.31 0.64 7.92
N ILE A 364 -16.31 -0.18 8.22
CA ILE A 364 -17.29 -0.59 7.18
C ILE A 364 -17.86 0.68 6.52
N HIS A 365 -18.31 1.64 7.34
CA HIS A 365 -18.87 2.89 6.83
C HIS A 365 -17.88 3.66 5.95
N GLU A 366 -16.63 3.80 6.38
CA GLU A 366 -15.57 4.51 5.62
C GLU A 366 -15.31 3.86 4.24
N TYR A 367 -15.14 2.54 4.19
CA TYR A 367 -14.90 1.83 2.93
C TYR A 367 -16.10 1.89 1.99
N VAL A 368 -17.31 1.76 2.53
CA VAL A 368 -18.53 1.79 1.73
C VAL A 368 -18.78 3.19 1.14
N VAL A 369 -18.56 4.27 1.91
CA VAL A 369 -18.65 5.64 1.40
C VAL A 369 -17.67 5.89 0.25
N GLN A 370 -16.47 5.34 0.32
CA GLN A 370 -15.52 5.44 -0.79
C GLN A 370 -15.95 4.60 -2.00
N ALA A 371 -16.46 3.38 -1.78
CA ALA A 371 -16.93 2.53 -2.84
C ALA A 371 -18.15 3.08 -3.58
N LEU A 372 -19.07 3.75 -2.88
CA LEU A 372 -20.22 4.43 -3.48
C LEU A 372 -19.86 5.56 -4.46
N LYS A 373 -18.63 6.11 -4.37
CA LYS A 373 -18.16 7.07 -5.37
C LYS A 373 -17.86 6.40 -6.72
N ALA A 374 -17.45 5.13 -6.69
CA ALA A 374 -17.14 4.35 -7.90
C ALA A 374 -18.37 3.61 -8.43
N ALA A 375 -19.30 3.20 -7.56
CA ALA A 375 -20.50 2.45 -7.91
C ALA A 375 -21.71 2.97 -7.10
N PRO A 376 -22.29 4.13 -7.48
CA PRO A 376 -23.39 4.76 -6.74
C PRO A 376 -24.70 3.98 -6.81
N GLU A 377 -24.87 3.11 -7.81
CA GLU A 377 -26.10 2.33 -8.04
C GLU A 377 -26.01 0.89 -7.49
N GLU A 378 -25.01 0.60 -6.65
CA GLU A 378 -24.78 -0.76 -6.12
C GLU A 378 -25.52 -0.95 -4.78
N GLU A 379 -26.60 -1.75 -4.76
CA GLU A 379 -27.50 -1.93 -3.61
C GLU A 379 -26.80 -2.50 -2.38
N LYS A 380 -25.81 -3.39 -2.56
CA LYS A 380 -25.05 -4.01 -1.45
C LYS A 380 -24.21 -3.01 -0.68
N LEU A 381 -23.75 -1.93 -1.32
CA LEU A 381 -23.04 -0.87 -0.63
C LEU A 381 -23.98 -0.11 0.31
N TYR A 382 -25.20 0.19 -0.11
CA TYR A 382 -26.21 0.80 0.77
C TYR A 382 -26.58 -0.12 1.92
N TYR A 383 -26.71 -1.44 1.68
CA TYR A 383 -26.92 -2.39 2.74
C TYR A 383 -25.84 -2.28 3.83
N TRP A 384 -24.56 -2.39 3.45
CA TRP A 384 -23.46 -2.29 4.40
C TRP A 384 -23.38 -0.93 5.10
N MET A 385 -23.67 0.15 4.38
CA MET A 385 -23.74 1.50 4.97
C MET A 385 -24.82 1.59 6.05
N ILE A 386 -26.03 1.15 5.76
CA ILE A 386 -27.16 1.20 6.68
C ILE A 386 -26.92 0.29 7.90
N ILE A 387 -26.42 -0.93 7.69
CA ILE A 387 -26.11 -1.87 8.78
C ILE A 387 -25.02 -1.26 9.68
N SER A 388 -23.96 -0.71 9.13
CA SER A 388 -22.89 -0.09 9.92
C SER A 388 -23.38 1.07 10.77
N LEU A 389 -24.25 1.92 10.23
CA LEU A 389 -24.87 3.03 10.95
C LEU A 389 -25.82 2.55 12.04
N ARG A 390 -26.69 1.54 11.77
CA ARG A 390 -27.58 0.93 12.77
C ARG A 390 -26.80 0.31 13.95
N LYS A 391 -25.68 -0.38 13.66
CA LYS A 391 -24.83 -0.99 14.70
C LYS A 391 -24.07 0.03 15.55
N ARG A 392 -23.97 1.26 15.09
CA ARG A 392 -23.38 2.41 15.81
C ARG A 392 -24.44 3.30 16.47
N ASP A 393 -25.70 2.86 16.52
CA ASP A 393 -26.85 3.61 17.04
C ASP A 393 -27.12 4.96 16.32
N MET A 394 -26.62 5.10 15.08
CA MET A 394 -26.82 6.30 14.25
C MET A 394 -28.11 6.21 13.41
N VAL A 395 -29.26 6.04 14.08
CA VAL A 395 -30.55 5.70 13.44
C VAL A 395 -30.99 6.76 12.40
N GLU A 396 -30.83 8.03 12.68
CA GLU A 396 -31.23 9.10 11.77
C GLU A 396 -30.35 9.15 10.49
N LEU A 397 -29.07 8.86 10.62
CA LEU A 397 -28.20 8.74 9.44
C LEU A 397 -28.51 7.48 8.63
N ALA A 398 -28.87 6.38 9.28
CA ALA A 398 -29.33 5.17 8.58
C ALA A 398 -30.62 5.40 7.78
N LYS A 399 -31.57 6.19 8.30
CA LYS A 399 -32.78 6.59 7.57
C LYS A 399 -32.47 7.46 6.35
N LYS A 400 -31.56 8.44 6.51
CA LYS A 400 -31.11 9.29 5.38
C LYS A 400 -30.40 8.46 4.32
N ALA A 401 -29.57 7.50 4.71
CA ALA A 401 -28.92 6.59 3.77
C ALA A 401 -29.94 5.74 2.98
N LEU A 402 -31.02 5.29 3.64
CA LEU A 402 -32.11 4.56 2.97
C LEU A 402 -32.90 5.47 2.01
N GLU A 403 -33.13 6.74 2.36
CA GLU A 403 -33.73 7.73 1.45
C GLU A 403 -32.84 8.00 0.24
N THR A 404 -31.52 8.11 0.45
CA THR A 404 -30.58 8.27 -0.65
C THR A 404 -30.61 7.05 -1.57
N ALA A 405 -30.60 5.83 -1.02
CA ALA A 405 -30.74 4.62 -1.79
C ALA A 405 -32.03 4.60 -2.64
N LYS A 406 -33.16 5.00 -2.07
CA LYS A 406 -34.43 5.08 -2.78
C LYS A 406 -34.42 6.03 -3.98
N ASN A 407 -33.64 7.10 -3.88
CA ASN A 407 -33.54 8.11 -4.95
C ASN A 407 -32.49 7.76 -6.01
N THR A 408 -31.60 6.80 -5.73
CA THR A 408 -30.47 6.46 -6.60
C THR A 408 -30.65 5.10 -7.27
N LEU A 409 -31.22 4.13 -6.57
CA LEU A 409 -31.42 2.77 -7.07
C LEU A 409 -32.72 2.68 -7.89
N ASP A 410 -32.71 1.80 -8.89
CA ASP A 410 -33.94 1.35 -9.54
C ASP A 410 -34.85 0.64 -8.53
N GLU A 411 -36.18 0.66 -8.76
CA GLU A 411 -37.20 0.14 -7.85
C GLU A 411 -36.95 -1.32 -7.44
N GLU A 412 -36.54 -2.16 -8.39
CA GLU A 412 -36.23 -3.58 -8.14
C GLU A 412 -35.06 -3.75 -7.15
N TYR A 413 -33.98 -3.00 -7.33
CA TYR A 413 -32.82 -3.04 -6.43
C TYR A 413 -33.09 -2.43 -5.06
N TYR A 414 -33.93 -1.39 -5.01
CA TYR A 414 -34.36 -0.80 -3.75
C TYR A 414 -35.23 -1.78 -2.94
N ASP A 415 -36.15 -2.49 -3.59
CA ASP A 415 -37.00 -3.48 -2.93
C ASP A 415 -36.15 -4.66 -2.40
N LEU A 416 -35.16 -5.11 -3.16
CA LEU A 416 -34.19 -6.12 -2.72
C LEU A 416 -33.41 -5.65 -1.47
N LEU A 417 -32.93 -4.41 -1.47
CA LEU A 417 -32.28 -3.82 -0.32
C LEU A 417 -33.16 -3.82 0.93
N VAL A 418 -34.44 -3.40 0.78
CA VAL A 418 -35.39 -3.35 1.88
C VAL A 418 -35.70 -4.77 2.42
N GLU A 419 -35.84 -5.76 1.55
CA GLU A 419 -36.02 -7.16 1.94
C GLU A 419 -34.80 -7.68 2.74
N GLN A 420 -33.59 -7.43 2.27
CA GLN A 420 -32.36 -7.82 2.95
C GLN A 420 -32.24 -7.16 4.34
N LEU A 421 -32.56 -5.88 4.45
CA LEU A 421 -32.52 -5.14 5.71
C LEU A 421 -33.56 -5.63 6.72
N ASN A 422 -34.70 -6.14 6.28
CA ASN A 422 -35.77 -6.68 7.12
C ASN A 422 -35.50 -8.16 7.52
N GLY A 423 -34.83 -8.92 6.64
CA GLY A 423 -34.55 -10.33 6.86
C GLY A 423 -33.37 -10.63 7.80
N PHE A 424 -32.59 -9.63 8.22
CA PHE A 424 -31.38 -9.75 9.06
C PHE A 424 -30.42 -10.90 8.60
N ARG A 425 -30.40 -11.23 7.33
CA ARG A 425 -29.46 -12.19 6.79
C ARG A 425 -28.21 -11.47 6.34
N LYS A 426 -27.03 -11.97 6.79
CA LYS A 426 -25.73 -11.57 6.25
C LYS A 426 -25.79 -11.82 4.72
N PRO A 427 -25.51 -10.84 3.86
CA PRO A 427 -25.60 -10.98 2.41
C PRO A 427 -24.62 -12.00 1.87
#